data_d52037e6fdfc32feeb52b530ee82bd95
#
_entry.id   d52037e6fdfc32feeb52b530ee82bd95
#
_cell.length_a   1.000
_cell.length_b   1.000
_cell.length_c   1.000
_cell.angle_alpha   90.00
_cell.angle_beta   90.00
_cell.angle_gamma   90.00
#
_symmetry.space_group_name_H-M   'P 1'
#
loop_
_entity.id
_entity.type
_entity.pdbx_description
1 polymer ?
#
loop_
_entity_poly.entity_id
_entity_poly.type
_entity_poly.pdbx_seq_one_letter_code
_entity_poly.pdbx_strand_id
1 'polypeptide(L)'
;MTTRTMTDDLFLDHVADRLAALPGVEAVTLGGSRAQGTHTADSDWDTAVYYRGPAFDPAALRAIGWEGEVSGIGEWGGGVFNGGAWLTVDGRRVDVHYRDLDVVEHEIEEAEAGRFRWEPLMFHLAGIPSYLVVAELAVNQVLRGQLPRPAYPEALRRAAPGVWLGRARMTLGYARANNAPRAQYTEVAGALAAAAMEGGHAVLAARGEWVTNEKRLLERAGLRGIDAILAAASLPADGPARRDRLIEALDEAERLIMAAVRAG
;
A
#
# COMPACT_ATOMS: atom_id res chain seq x y z
N MET A 1 -30.04 -20.89 -24.05
CA MET A 1 -30.37 -19.84 -23.10
C MET A 1 -29.20 -18.87 -23.09
N THR A 2 -29.39 -17.67 -23.60
CA THR A 2 -28.33 -16.65 -23.63
C THR A 2 -28.19 -16.10 -22.20
N THR A 3 -27.14 -16.46 -21.48
CA THR A 3 -26.81 -15.90 -20.17
C THR A 3 -26.56 -14.41 -20.38
N ARG A 4 -27.51 -13.59 -19.98
CA ARG A 4 -27.35 -12.13 -20.01
C ARG A 4 -26.21 -11.77 -19.06
N THR A 5 -25.06 -11.39 -19.59
CA THR A 5 -23.92 -10.97 -18.77
C THR A 5 -24.35 -9.79 -17.91
N MET A 6 -24.23 -9.93 -16.61
CA MET A 6 -24.52 -8.86 -15.64
C MET A 6 -23.59 -7.67 -15.90
N THR A 7 -24.15 -6.45 -15.98
CA THR A 7 -23.33 -5.24 -16.11
C THR A 7 -22.48 -5.02 -14.86
N ASP A 8 -21.42 -4.24 -14.98
CA ASP A 8 -20.51 -3.93 -13.86
C ASP A 8 -21.24 -3.29 -12.69
N ASP A 9 -22.16 -2.36 -12.96
CA ASP A 9 -22.94 -1.68 -11.91
C ASP A 9 -23.85 -2.66 -11.16
N LEU A 10 -24.57 -3.53 -11.88
CA LEU A 10 -25.44 -4.54 -11.25
C LEU A 10 -24.62 -5.56 -10.45
N PHE A 11 -23.45 -5.91 -10.93
CA PHE A 11 -22.53 -6.79 -10.23
C PHE A 11 -22.04 -6.14 -8.92
N LEU A 12 -21.61 -4.89 -8.99
CA LEU A 12 -21.12 -4.15 -7.84
C LEU A 12 -22.21 -3.97 -6.79
N ASP A 13 -23.42 -3.63 -7.21
CA ASP A 13 -24.60 -3.54 -6.33
C ASP A 13 -24.90 -4.88 -5.66
N HIS A 14 -24.88 -5.99 -6.43
CA HIS A 14 -25.07 -7.32 -5.87
C HIS A 14 -24.05 -7.67 -4.79
N VAL A 15 -22.75 -7.44 -5.06
CA VAL A 15 -21.67 -7.69 -4.09
C VAL A 15 -21.85 -6.80 -2.86
N ALA A 16 -22.10 -5.51 -3.06
CA ALA A 16 -22.28 -4.55 -1.97
C ALA A 16 -23.45 -4.89 -1.06
N ASP A 17 -24.60 -5.28 -1.62
CA ASP A 17 -25.79 -5.68 -0.85
C ASP A 17 -25.53 -6.93 -0.01
N ARG A 18 -24.84 -7.93 -0.60
CA ARG A 18 -24.50 -9.17 0.12
C ARG A 18 -23.52 -8.93 1.27
N LEU A 19 -22.52 -8.07 1.05
CA LEU A 19 -21.54 -7.71 2.08
C LEU A 19 -22.16 -6.83 3.18
N ALA A 20 -23.03 -5.88 2.82
CA ALA A 20 -23.70 -5.02 3.79
C ALA A 20 -24.73 -5.76 4.66
N ALA A 21 -25.28 -6.89 4.17
CA ALA A 21 -26.19 -7.72 4.93
C ALA A 21 -25.50 -8.61 5.99
N LEU A 22 -24.16 -8.65 6.02
CA LEU A 22 -23.41 -9.41 7.02
C LEU A 22 -23.58 -8.79 8.41
N PRO A 23 -23.76 -9.61 9.45
CA PRO A 23 -23.85 -9.12 10.82
C PRO A 23 -22.62 -8.27 11.19
N GLY A 24 -22.86 -7.12 11.81
CA GLY A 24 -21.81 -6.22 12.28
C GLY A 24 -21.16 -5.35 11.22
N VAL A 25 -21.50 -5.48 9.94
CA VAL A 25 -21.00 -4.59 8.88
C VAL A 25 -21.79 -3.28 8.91
N GLU A 26 -21.09 -2.16 9.06
CA GLU A 26 -21.67 -0.81 9.08
C GLU A 26 -21.56 -0.10 7.73
N ALA A 27 -20.53 -0.42 6.95
CA ALA A 27 -20.34 0.17 5.62
C ALA A 27 -19.58 -0.78 4.69
N VAL A 28 -19.78 -0.61 3.38
CA VAL A 28 -19.09 -1.31 2.31
C VAL A 28 -18.54 -0.29 1.31
N THR A 29 -17.29 -0.49 0.87
CA THR A 29 -16.65 0.40 -0.12
C THR A 29 -16.12 -0.36 -1.31
N LEU A 30 -15.99 0.34 -2.44
CA LEU A 30 -15.12 -0.02 -3.56
C LEU A 30 -13.82 0.74 -3.42
N GLY A 31 -12.70 0.02 -3.48
CA GLY A 31 -11.34 0.54 -3.44
C GLY A 31 -10.59 0.35 -4.75
N GLY A 32 -9.25 0.36 -4.64
CA GLY A 32 -8.33 0.01 -5.71
C GLY A 32 -8.45 0.85 -6.97
N SER A 33 -8.08 0.23 -8.10
CA SER A 33 -8.05 0.90 -9.40
C SER A 33 -9.44 1.25 -9.92
N ARG A 34 -10.48 0.47 -9.57
CA ARG A 34 -11.86 0.72 -10.00
C ARG A 34 -12.45 1.96 -9.34
N ALA A 35 -12.19 2.16 -8.06
CA ALA A 35 -12.63 3.38 -7.37
C ALA A 35 -11.98 4.64 -7.93
N GLN A 36 -10.74 4.52 -8.42
CA GLN A 36 -9.94 5.63 -8.96
C GLN A 36 -10.09 5.83 -10.47
N GLY A 37 -10.87 4.98 -11.17
CA GLY A 37 -11.05 5.07 -12.63
C GLY A 37 -9.80 4.72 -13.44
N THR A 38 -8.83 4.00 -12.86
CA THR A 38 -7.57 3.60 -13.50
C THR A 38 -7.50 2.11 -13.84
N HIS A 39 -8.62 1.40 -13.71
CA HIS A 39 -8.72 -0.04 -13.92
C HIS A 39 -8.67 -0.44 -15.40
N THR A 40 -8.29 -1.69 -15.64
CA THR A 40 -8.44 -2.39 -16.92
C THR A 40 -9.58 -3.42 -16.83
N ALA A 41 -9.92 -4.06 -17.94
CA ALA A 41 -10.95 -5.10 -17.97
C ALA A 41 -10.64 -6.27 -17.01
N ASP A 42 -9.35 -6.58 -16.82
CA ASP A 42 -8.87 -7.69 -15.97
C ASP A 42 -8.62 -7.30 -14.51
N SER A 43 -8.88 -6.04 -14.12
CA SER A 43 -8.69 -5.58 -12.76
C SER A 43 -9.68 -6.23 -11.80
N ASP A 44 -9.19 -6.62 -10.63
CA ASP A 44 -10.00 -7.16 -9.54
C ASP A 44 -11.00 -6.11 -9.01
N TRP A 45 -11.97 -6.57 -8.25
CA TRP A 45 -12.91 -5.74 -7.53
C TRP A 45 -12.46 -5.65 -6.06
N ASP A 46 -11.69 -4.61 -5.75
CA ASP A 46 -11.22 -4.36 -4.39
C ASP A 46 -12.37 -3.79 -3.56
N THR A 47 -12.88 -4.54 -2.61
CA THR A 47 -13.93 -4.10 -1.69
C THR A 47 -13.41 -4.09 -0.25
N ALA A 48 -14.08 -3.35 0.63
CA ALA A 48 -13.82 -3.45 2.06
C ALA A 48 -15.14 -3.43 2.84
N VAL A 49 -15.19 -4.24 3.91
CA VAL A 49 -16.25 -4.20 4.92
C VAL A 49 -15.73 -3.46 6.15
N TYR A 50 -16.48 -2.47 6.59
CA TYR A 50 -16.20 -1.70 7.80
C TYR A 50 -17.12 -2.17 8.91
N TYR A 51 -16.53 -2.46 10.08
CA TYR A 51 -17.24 -3.04 11.22
C TYR A 51 -16.68 -2.52 12.54
N ARG A 52 -17.33 -2.76 13.68
CA ARG A 52 -16.82 -2.43 15.02
C ARG A 52 -16.63 -3.66 15.88
N GLY A 53 -15.42 -3.77 16.46
CA GLY A 53 -15.09 -4.78 17.46
C GLY A 53 -15.53 -6.20 17.08
N PRO A 54 -16.10 -6.99 18.01
CA PRO A 54 -16.42 -8.39 17.77
C PRO A 54 -17.75 -8.60 17.02
N ALA A 55 -18.39 -7.53 16.52
CA ALA A 55 -19.72 -7.65 15.86
C ALA A 55 -19.64 -8.33 14.49
N PHE A 56 -18.49 -8.32 13.81
CA PHE A 56 -18.27 -8.98 12.54
C PHE A 56 -17.55 -10.32 12.73
N ASP A 57 -18.14 -11.40 12.16
CA ASP A 57 -17.53 -12.73 12.11
C ASP A 57 -17.30 -13.13 10.64
N PRO A 58 -16.04 -13.37 10.21
CA PRO A 58 -15.74 -13.89 8.87
C PRO A 58 -16.46 -15.19 8.51
N ALA A 59 -16.92 -16.00 9.48
CA ALA A 59 -17.73 -17.17 9.22
C ALA A 59 -19.04 -16.81 8.49
N ALA A 60 -19.63 -15.64 8.76
CA ALA A 60 -20.81 -15.17 8.04
C ALA A 60 -20.52 -14.85 6.56
N LEU A 61 -19.34 -14.30 6.26
CA LEU A 61 -18.88 -14.11 4.87
C LEU A 61 -18.70 -15.45 4.18
N ARG A 62 -18.06 -16.42 4.84
CA ARG A 62 -17.88 -17.78 4.32
C ARG A 62 -19.22 -18.47 4.03
N ALA A 63 -20.23 -18.24 4.88
CA ALA A 63 -21.58 -18.78 4.71
C ALA A 63 -22.35 -18.23 3.50
N ILE A 64 -21.90 -17.13 2.87
CA ILE A 64 -22.47 -16.67 1.59
C ILE A 64 -22.31 -17.74 0.50
N GLY A 65 -21.22 -18.54 0.56
CA GLY A 65 -20.96 -19.64 -0.35
C GLY A 65 -20.26 -19.22 -1.66
N TRP A 66 -19.66 -18.03 -1.70
CA TRP A 66 -18.78 -17.64 -2.81
C TRP A 66 -17.49 -18.48 -2.80
N GLU A 67 -17.00 -18.84 -3.97
CA GLU A 67 -15.77 -19.61 -4.11
C GLU A 67 -14.55 -18.77 -3.73
N GLY A 68 -13.61 -19.33 -2.96
CA GLY A 68 -12.35 -18.69 -2.62
C GLY A 68 -11.94 -18.88 -1.17
N GLU A 69 -11.02 -18.02 -0.73
CA GLU A 69 -10.44 -18.06 0.63
C GLU A 69 -11.00 -16.92 1.48
N VAL A 70 -11.41 -17.25 2.72
CA VAL A 70 -11.87 -16.29 3.73
C VAL A 70 -11.01 -16.46 4.96
N SER A 71 -10.16 -15.48 5.28
CA SER A 71 -9.31 -15.50 6.47
C SER A 71 -10.11 -15.20 7.74
N GLY A 72 -9.57 -15.59 8.90
CA GLY A 72 -9.99 -15.06 10.19
C GLY A 72 -9.46 -13.63 10.40
N ILE A 73 -10.01 -12.95 11.42
CA ILE A 73 -9.50 -11.66 11.86
C ILE A 73 -8.10 -11.86 12.47
N GLY A 74 -7.13 -11.04 12.07
CA GLY A 74 -5.74 -11.12 12.50
C GLY A 74 -4.86 -12.09 11.70
N GLU A 75 -5.43 -12.93 10.82
CA GLU A 75 -4.65 -13.94 10.09
C GLU A 75 -3.70 -13.36 9.01
N TRP A 76 -3.91 -12.11 8.59
CA TRP A 76 -2.97 -11.42 7.68
C TRP A 76 -1.86 -10.66 8.42
N GLY A 77 -1.56 -11.02 9.67
CA GLY A 77 -0.47 -10.47 10.46
C GLY A 77 -0.87 -9.41 11.47
N GLY A 78 -2.13 -8.99 11.48
CA GLY A 78 -2.62 -7.96 12.39
C GLY A 78 -2.26 -6.54 11.93
N GLY A 79 -2.22 -5.59 12.87
CA GLY A 79 -2.04 -4.17 12.56
C GLY A 79 -3.25 -3.59 11.82
N VAL A 80 -3.01 -2.69 10.88
CA VAL A 80 -4.10 -2.10 10.07
C VAL A 80 -4.61 -3.06 8.99
N PHE A 81 -3.85 -4.10 8.64
CA PHE A 81 -4.25 -5.21 7.76
C PHE A 81 -4.57 -6.44 8.56
N ASN A 82 -5.80 -6.56 9.03
CA ASN A 82 -6.18 -7.61 9.97
C ASN A 82 -6.87 -8.82 9.35
N GLY A 83 -7.09 -8.85 8.05
CA GLY A 83 -7.68 -9.98 7.34
C GLY A 83 -8.50 -9.57 6.12
N GLY A 84 -9.01 -10.57 5.42
CA GLY A 84 -9.81 -10.37 4.21
C GLY A 84 -10.22 -11.67 3.56
N ALA A 85 -10.69 -11.57 2.32
CA ALA A 85 -11.04 -12.70 1.50
C ALA A 85 -10.64 -12.46 0.04
N TRP A 86 -10.25 -13.53 -0.64
CA TRP A 86 -10.02 -13.58 -2.09
C TRP A 86 -11.08 -14.49 -2.70
N LEU A 87 -12.04 -13.89 -3.40
CA LEU A 87 -13.25 -14.57 -3.82
C LEU A 87 -13.43 -14.53 -5.35
N THR A 88 -14.16 -15.52 -5.84
CA THR A 88 -14.70 -15.50 -7.20
C THR A 88 -16.23 -15.42 -7.11
N VAL A 89 -16.80 -14.34 -7.64
CA VAL A 89 -18.23 -14.08 -7.66
C VAL A 89 -18.66 -13.91 -9.11
N ASP A 90 -19.54 -14.78 -9.61
CA ASP A 90 -20.00 -14.80 -11.00
C ASP A 90 -18.83 -14.72 -12.02
N GLY A 91 -17.74 -15.46 -11.73
CA GLY A 91 -16.54 -15.53 -12.57
C GLY A 91 -15.63 -14.31 -12.52
N ARG A 92 -15.86 -13.36 -11.60
CA ARG A 92 -15.06 -12.16 -11.38
C ARG A 92 -14.32 -12.24 -10.05
N ARG A 93 -13.06 -11.77 -10.03
CA ARG A 93 -12.25 -11.73 -8.80
C ARG A 93 -12.67 -10.56 -7.92
N VAL A 94 -12.97 -10.86 -6.66
CA VAL A 94 -13.38 -9.89 -5.65
C VAL A 94 -12.50 -10.05 -4.41
N ASP A 95 -11.78 -9.01 -4.06
CA ASP A 95 -11.03 -8.92 -2.82
C ASP A 95 -11.89 -8.20 -1.78
N VAL A 96 -11.98 -8.76 -0.58
CA VAL A 96 -12.73 -8.16 0.55
C VAL A 96 -11.76 -7.91 1.69
N HIS A 97 -11.48 -6.65 2.00
CA HIS A 97 -10.64 -6.25 3.13
C HIS A 97 -11.49 -6.02 4.38
N TYR A 98 -11.00 -6.46 5.54
CA TYR A 98 -11.64 -6.19 6.82
C TYR A 98 -11.08 -4.91 7.42
N ARG A 99 -11.96 -3.98 7.82
CA ARG A 99 -11.58 -2.68 8.41
C ARG A 99 -12.37 -2.44 9.70
N ASP A 100 -11.67 -2.58 10.82
CA ASP A 100 -12.22 -2.23 12.13
C ASP A 100 -12.27 -0.71 12.26
N LEU A 101 -13.47 -0.16 12.45
CA LEU A 101 -13.70 1.28 12.56
C LEU A 101 -13.02 1.88 13.78
N ASP A 102 -12.87 1.15 14.87
CA ASP A 102 -12.17 1.66 16.06
C ASP A 102 -10.68 1.86 15.75
N VAL A 103 -10.06 0.97 14.95
CA VAL A 103 -8.69 1.12 14.45
C VAL A 103 -8.60 2.27 13.45
N VAL A 104 -9.54 2.35 12.52
CA VAL A 104 -9.57 3.40 11.48
C VAL A 104 -9.69 4.79 12.09
N GLU A 105 -10.60 4.97 13.06
CA GLU A 105 -10.79 6.24 13.78
C GLU A 105 -9.54 6.63 14.57
N HIS A 106 -8.91 5.68 15.27
CA HIS A 106 -7.63 5.91 15.93
C HIS A 106 -6.54 6.37 14.95
N GLU A 107 -6.41 5.75 13.77
CA GLU A 107 -5.41 6.15 12.79
C GLU A 107 -5.73 7.51 12.13
N ILE A 108 -6.98 7.93 12.07
CA ILE A 108 -7.36 9.30 11.67
C ILE A 108 -6.80 10.30 12.70
N GLU A 109 -7.05 10.08 14.00
CA GLU A 109 -6.55 10.95 15.07
C GLU A 109 -5.01 11.03 15.08
N GLU A 110 -4.33 9.89 14.93
CA GLU A 110 -2.86 9.85 14.84
C GLU A 110 -2.34 10.60 13.62
N ALA A 111 -2.95 10.43 12.46
CA ALA A 111 -2.59 11.15 11.24
C ALA A 111 -2.81 12.67 11.37
N GLU A 112 -3.92 13.10 11.97
CA GLU A 112 -4.21 14.50 12.27
C GLU A 112 -3.17 15.12 13.22
N ALA A 113 -2.62 14.32 14.13
CA ALA A 113 -1.53 14.71 15.02
C ALA A 113 -0.13 14.58 14.37
N GLY A 114 -0.03 14.15 13.11
CA GLY A 114 1.23 13.96 12.40
C GLY A 114 2.00 12.72 12.83
N ARG A 115 1.35 11.77 13.44
CA ARG A 115 1.97 10.51 13.92
C ARG A 115 1.50 9.33 13.08
N PHE A 116 2.36 8.33 12.95
CA PHE A 116 2.03 7.03 12.37
C PHE A 116 3.08 5.99 12.76
N ARG A 117 2.71 4.72 12.63
CA ARG A 117 3.62 3.58 12.74
C ARG A 117 3.96 3.07 11.34
N TRP A 118 5.16 2.54 11.21
CA TRP A 118 5.54 1.72 10.07
C TRP A 118 5.25 0.26 10.38
N GLU A 119 4.66 -0.46 9.42
CA GLU A 119 4.34 -1.89 9.53
C GLU A 119 4.91 -2.64 8.33
N PRO A 120 5.54 -3.81 8.53
CA PRO A 120 5.90 -4.69 7.41
C PRO A 120 4.62 -5.28 6.81
N LEU A 121 4.59 -5.40 5.49
CA LEU A 121 3.51 -6.09 4.81
C LEU A 121 4.06 -6.86 3.61
N MET A 122 3.57 -8.09 3.38
CA MET A 122 3.91 -8.87 2.19
C MET A 122 3.64 -8.06 0.92
N PHE A 123 4.47 -8.25 -0.10
CA PHE A 123 4.38 -7.58 -1.40
C PHE A 123 4.66 -6.07 -1.40
N HIS A 124 5.13 -5.51 -0.26
CA HIS A 124 5.55 -4.11 -0.13
C HIS A 124 7.01 -4.06 0.30
N LEU A 125 7.87 -3.41 -0.50
CA LEU A 125 9.31 -3.30 -0.21
C LEU A 125 9.60 -2.33 0.93
N ALA A 126 8.89 -1.20 0.97
CA ALA A 126 9.03 -0.23 2.07
C ALA A 126 8.17 -0.60 3.29
N GLY A 127 7.26 -1.58 3.19
CA GLY A 127 6.18 -1.74 4.14
C GLY A 127 5.10 -0.68 3.97
N ILE A 128 4.24 -0.51 4.97
CA ILE A 128 3.12 0.43 4.92
C ILE A 128 3.12 1.37 6.12
N PRO A 129 2.59 2.60 5.96
CA PRO A 129 2.24 3.43 7.09
C PRO A 129 0.90 3.00 7.70
N SER A 130 0.73 3.12 9.01
CA SER A 130 -0.55 2.82 9.67
C SER A 130 -1.71 3.72 9.18
N TYR A 131 -1.40 4.94 8.70
CA TYR A 131 -2.41 5.81 8.05
C TYR A 131 -2.86 5.32 6.65
N LEU A 132 -2.44 4.14 6.20
CA LEU A 132 -2.92 3.58 4.93
C LEU A 132 -4.45 3.42 4.93
N VAL A 133 -5.04 3.02 6.06
CA VAL A 133 -6.51 2.91 6.19
C VAL A 133 -7.22 4.27 6.07
N VAL A 134 -6.55 5.36 6.47
CA VAL A 134 -7.02 6.74 6.27
C VAL A 134 -6.95 7.12 4.79
N ALA A 135 -5.85 6.73 4.10
CA ALA A 135 -5.70 6.92 2.67
C ALA A 135 -6.79 6.18 1.88
N GLU A 136 -7.12 4.95 2.28
CA GLU A 136 -8.21 4.18 1.67
C GLU A 136 -9.55 4.91 1.78
N LEU A 137 -9.89 5.46 2.96
CA LEU A 137 -11.10 6.26 3.14
C LEU A 137 -11.15 7.48 2.22
N ALA A 138 -10.01 8.12 2.00
CA ALA A 138 -9.95 9.34 1.18
C ALA A 138 -10.20 9.04 -0.32
N VAL A 139 -9.81 7.83 -0.80
CA VAL A 139 -9.83 7.53 -2.25
C VAL A 139 -10.88 6.48 -2.65
N ASN A 140 -11.51 5.79 -1.70
CA ASN A 140 -12.55 4.79 -1.98
C ASN A 140 -13.88 5.40 -2.39
N GLN A 141 -14.81 4.57 -2.85
CA GLN A 141 -16.22 4.92 -3.05
C GLN A 141 -17.07 4.16 -2.04
N VAL A 142 -17.87 4.88 -1.24
CA VAL A 142 -18.83 4.23 -0.32
C VAL A 142 -20.00 3.71 -1.14
N LEU A 143 -20.23 2.41 -1.06
CA LEU A 143 -21.33 1.73 -1.75
C LEU A 143 -22.55 1.59 -0.84
N ARG A 144 -22.33 1.28 0.44
CA ARG A 144 -23.37 1.15 1.47
C ARG A 144 -22.86 1.74 2.77
N GLY A 145 -23.76 2.27 3.58
CA GLY A 145 -23.43 2.91 4.85
C GLY A 145 -22.88 4.33 4.70
N GLN A 146 -22.20 4.81 5.74
CA GLN A 146 -21.58 6.14 5.76
C GLN A 146 -20.19 6.06 6.39
N LEU A 147 -19.21 6.74 5.80
CA LEU A 147 -17.83 6.79 6.28
C LEU A 147 -17.28 8.23 6.16
N PRO A 148 -16.33 8.61 7.03
CA PRO A 148 -15.65 9.91 6.92
C PRO A 148 -14.84 10.00 5.62
N ARG A 149 -14.59 11.23 5.16
CA ARG A 149 -13.77 11.56 3.99
C ARG A 149 -12.62 12.48 4.40
N PRO A 150 -11.54 11.92 4.99
CA PRO A 150 -10.45 12.73 5.51
C PRO A 150 -9.68 13.41 4.38
N ALA A 151 -9.40 14.71 4.54
CA ALA A 151 -8.38 15.39 3.77
C ALA A 151 -7.00 14.96 4.26
N TYR A 152 -5.94 15.20 3.45
CA TYR A 152 -4.57 14.91 3.91
C TYR A 152 -4.18 15.85 5.04
N PRO A 153 -3.87 15.37 6.27
CA PRO A 153 -3.59 16.23 7.40
C PRO A 153 -2.29 17.02 7.23
N GLU A 154 -2.33 18.31 7.48
CA GLU A 154 -1.15 19.19 7.36
C GLU A 154 -0.02 18.80 8.35
N ALA A 155 -0.38 18.30 9.54
CA ALA A 155 0.61 17.80 10.47
C ALA A 155 1.33 16.54 9.94
N LEU A 156 0.60 15.64 9.30
CA LEU A 156 1.16 14.46 8.65
C LEU A 156 2.06 14.85 7.48
N ARG A 157 1.64 15.83 6.66
CA ARG A 157 2.43 16.34 5.54
C ARG A 157 3.78 16.90 5.99
N ARG A 158 3.84 17.53 7.17
CA ARG A 158 5.11 18.02 7.74
C ARG A 158 5.97 16.93 8.35
N ALA A 159 5.36 15.95 9.00
CA ALA A 159 6.09 14.94 9.78
C ALA A 159 6.53 13.72 8.97
N ALA A 160 5.64 13.17 8.14
CA ALA A 160 5.87 11.90 7.45
C ALA A 160 7.08 11.88 6.50
N PRO A 161 7.39 12.96 5.73
CA PRO A 161 8.58 12.96 4.88
C PRO A 161 9.87 12.70 5.66
N GLY A 162 10.02 13.30 6.85
CA GLY A 162 11.20 13.10 7.71
C GLY A 162 11.36 11.67 8.20
N VAL A 163 10.26 11.03 8.56
CA VAL A 163 10.25 9.62 9.00
C VAL A 163 10.68 8.69 7.87
N TRP A 164 10.08 8.84 6.69
CA TRP A 164 10.39 8.01 5.52
C TRP A 164 11.81 8.24 5.02
N LEU A 165 12.29 9.50 4.97
CA LEU A 165 13.68 9.80 4.60
C LEU A 165 14.68 9.24 5.61
N GLY A 166 14.33 9.25 6.91
CA GLY A 166 15.15 8.64 7.95
C GLY A 166 15.37 7.15 7.69
N ARG A 167 14.32 6.44 7.31
CA ARG A 167 14.38 5.02 6.94
C ARG A 167 15.24 4.79 5.70
N ALA A 168 14.99 5.52 4.61
CA ALA A 168 15.76 5.42 3.37
C ALA A 168 17.27 5.63 3.62
N ARG A 169 17.62 6.64 4.43
CA ARG A 169 19.01 6.91 4.81
C ARG A 169 19.63 5.79 5.64
N MET A 170 18.88 5.21 6.58
CA MET A 170 19.36 4.06 7.35
C MET A 170 19.60 2.85 6.45
N THR A 171 18.69 2.55 5.53
CA THR A 171 18.81 1.45 4.55
C THR A 171 20.05 1.63 3.68
N LEU A 172 20.22 2.80 3.06
CA LEU A 172 21.40 3.11 2.22
C LEU A 172 22.68 3.14 3.06
N GLY A 173 22.66 3.75 4.24
CA GLY A 173 23.82 3.85 5.13
C GLY A 173 24.33 2.49 5.59
N TYR A 174 23.43 1.58 5.94
CA TYR A 174 23.80 0.20 6.29
C TYR A 174 24.47 -0.53 5.11
N ALA A 175 23.86 -0.45 3.93
CA ALA A 175 24.41 -1.09 2.73
C ALA A 175 25.79 -0.52 2.35
N ARG A 176 25.97 0.81 2.48
CA ARG A 176 27.25 1.50 2.24
C ARG A 176 28.34 1.03 3.21
N ALA A 177 28.02 0.89 4.49
CA ALA A 177 29.01 0.52 5.51
C ALA A 177 29.34 -0.99 5.51
N ASN A 178 28.36 -1.85 5.20
CA ASN A 178 28.50 -3.27 5.44
C ASN A 178 28.53 -4.12 4.16
N ASN A 179 27.74 -3.81 3.14
CA ASN A 179 27.60 -4.66 1.95
C ASN A 179 28.50 -4.22 0.80
N ALA A 180 28.53 -2.94 0.45
CA ALA A 180 29.33 -2.43 -0.65
C ALA A 180 30.84 -2.70 -0.50
N PRO A 181 31.47 -2.57 0.70
CA PRO A 181 32.89 -2.90 0.87
C PRO A 181 33.21 -4.38 0.62
N ARG A 182 32.20 -5.26 0.71
CA ARG A 182 32.32 -6.70 0.44
C ARG A 182 31.89 -7.09 -0.96
N ALA A 183 31.60 -6.11 -1.81
CA ALA A 183 31.09 -6.30 -3.17
C ALA A 183 29.81 -7.16 -3.26
N GLN A 184 28.97 -7.09 -2.24
CA GLN A 184 27.70 -7.82 -2.10
C GLN A 184 26.61 -7.12 -2.92
N TYR A 185 26.53 -7.44 -4.20
CA TYR A 185 25.62 -6.77 -5.13
C TYR A 185 24.14 -6.98 -4.77
N THR A 186 23.74 -8.21 -4.45
CA THR A 186 22.32 -8.53 -4.17
C THR A 186 21.78 -7.72 -2.99
N GLU A 187 22.56 -7.61 -1.92
CA GLU A 187 22.20 -6.85 -0.73
C GLU A 187 22.14 -5.35 -1.01
N VAL A 188 23.08 -4.83 -1.80
CA VAL A 188 23.06 -3.41 -2.23
C VAL A 188 21.88 -3.14 -3.15
N ALA A 189 21.58 -4.02 -4.11
CA ALA A 189 20.44 -3.87 -5.00
C ALA A 189 19.11 -3.89 -4.22
N GLY A 190 18.97 -4.79 -3.24
CA GLY A 190 17.82 -4.81 -2.33
C GLY A 190 17.68 -3.52 -1.53
N ALA A 191 18.79 -2.99 -1.00
CA ALA A 191 18.80 -1.72 -0.27
C ALA A 191 18.41 -0.52 -1.16
N LEU A 192 18.91 -0.47 -2.40
CA LEU A 192 18.55 0.56 -3.38
C LEU A 192 17.05 0.54 -3.69
N ALA A 193 16.49 -0.66 -3.94
CA ALA A 193 15.06 -0.82 -4.21
C ALA A 193 14.20 -0.40 -3.02
N ALA A 194 14.52 -0.87 -1.81
CA ALA A 194 13.79 -0.52 -0.60
C ALA A 194 13.86 0.99 -0.29
N ALA A 195 15.05 1.58 -0.35
CA ALA A 195 15.24 3.01 -0.11
C ALA A 195 14.53 3.89 -1.14
N ALA A 196 14.44 3.46 -2.40
CA ALA A 196 13.68 4.16 -3.43
C ALA A 196 12.17 4.17 -3.11
N MET A 197 11.61 3.05 -2.62
CA MET A 197 10.21 2.99 -2.20
C MET A 197 9.97 3.86 -0.96
N GLU A 198 10.84 3.80 0.05
CA GLU A 198 10.79 4.68 1.23
C GLU A 198 10.88 6.17 0.80
N GLY A 199 11.77 6.50 -0.14
CA GLY A 199 11.85 7.83 -0.76
C GLY A 199 10.57 8.22 -1.48
N GLY A 200 9.93 7.29 -2.18
CA GLY A 200 8.64 7.50 -2.85
C GLY A 200 7.54 7.91 -1.88
N HIS A 201 7.43 7.22 -0.74
CA HIS A 201 6.53 7.62 0.34
C HIS A 201 6.85 9.01 0.89
N ALA A 202 8.15 9.35 1.06
CA ALA A 202 8.55 10.68 1.52
C ALA A 202 8.11 11.79 0.56
N VAL A 203 8.30 11.59 -0.75
CA VAL A 203 7.92 12.55 -1.79
C VAL A 203 6.41 12.78 -1.79
N LEU A 204 5.61 11.70 -1.82
CA LEU A 204 4.16 11.83 -1.88
C LEU A 204 3.58 12.39 -0.58
N ALA A 205 4.15 12.06 0.57
CA ALA A 205 3.79 12.67 1.83
C ALA A 205 4.06 14.19 1.85
N ALA A 206 5.20 14.65 1.30
CA ALA A 206 5.51 16.08 1.19
C ALA A 206 4.49 16.83 0.30
N ARG A 207 3.97 16.17 -0.72
CA ARG A 207 2.91 16.71 -1.61
C ARG A 207 1.51 16.63 -1.00
N GLY A 208 1.33 15.91 0.12
CA GLY A 208 0.01 15.64 0.67
C GLY A 208 -0.80 14.66 -0.20
N GLU A 209 -0.13 13.75 -0.89
CA GLU A 209 -0.75 12.76 -1.75
C GLU A 209 -0.87 11.41 -1.03
N TRP A 210 -2.09 10.85 -1.03
CA TRP A 210 -2.34 9.53 -0.46
C TRP A 210 -1.71 8.40 -1.26
N VAL A 211 -1.16 7.40 -0.54
CA VAL A 211 -0.60 6.16 -1.08
C VAL A 211 -1.32 4.98 -0.44
N THR A 212 -1.93 4.14 -1.25
CA THR A 212 -2.60 2.91 -0.82
C THR A 212 -1.88 1.63 -1.24
N ASN A 213 -0.89 1.73 -2.13
CA ASN A 213 -0.02 0.62 -2.52
C ASN A 213 1.25 1.14 -3.23
N GLU A 214 2.22 0.26 -3.46
CA GLU A 214 3.50 0.60 -4.10
C GLU A 214 3.52 0.45 -5.63
N LYS A 215 2.44 -0.05 -6.26
CA LYS A 215 2.44 -0.41 -7.70
C LYS A 215 2.91 0.73 -8.63
N ARG A 216 2.54 1.98 -8.34
CA ARG A 216 2.92 3.17 -9.13
C ARG A 216 3.70 4.20 -8.31
N LEU A 217 4.22 3.80 -7.15
CA LEU A 217 4.83 4.72 -6.20
C LEU A 217 6.03 5.47 -6.80
N LEU A 218 6.99 4.76 -7.41
CA LEU A 218 8.18 5.38 -8.01
C LEU A 218 7.84 6.28 -9.20
N GLU A 219 6.86 5.90 -10.02
CA GLU A 219 6.38 6.73 -11.13
C GLU A 219 5.79 8.04 -10.62
N ARG A 220 4.86 7.98 -9.66
CA ARG A 220 4.22 9.14 -9.05
C ARG A 220 5.22 10.05 -8.35
N ALA A 221 6.21 9.46 -7.69
CA ALA A 221 7.27 10.20 -6.99
C ALA A 221 8.36 10.77 -7.92
N GLY A 222 8.39 10.38 -9.20
CA GLY A 222 9.45 10.78 -10.14
C GLY A 222 10.79 10.11 -9.85
N LEU A 223 10.78 8.90 -9.25
CA LEU A 223 11.98 8.17 -8.82
C LEU A 223 12.36 7.00 -9.75
N ARG A 224 11.76 6.89 -10.95
CA ARG A 224 12.14 5.83 -11.90
C ARG A 224 13.58 5.89 -12.38
N GLY A 225 14.31 6.98 -12.16
CA GLY A 225 15.77 7.03 -12.36
C GLY A 225 16.55 5.97 -11.58
N ILE A 226 15.97 5.41 -10.51
CA ILE A 226 16.56 4.28 -9.76
C ILE A 226 16.79 3.04 -10.63
N ASP A 227 15.97 2.81 -11.66
CA ASP A 227 16.11 1.66 -12.56
C ASP A 227 17.45 1.73 -13.33
N ALA A 228 17.87 2.93 -13.76
CA ALA A 228 19.16 3.14 -14.41
C ALA A 228 20.33 2.97 -13.44
N ILE A 229 20.20 3.42 -12.19
CA ILE A 229 21.21 3.24 -11.14
C ILE A 229 21.41 1.75 -10.85
N LEU A 230 20.34 0.99 -10.72
CA LEU A 230 20.37 -0.47 -10.52
C LEU A 230 21.03 -1.18 -11.71
N ALA A 231 20.68 -0.78 -12.93
CA ALA A 231 21.29 -1.33 -14.15
C ALA A 231 22.80 -1.07 -14.19
N ALA A 232 23.25 0.15 -13.89
CA ALA A 232 24.66 0.50 -13.83
C ALA A 232 25.42 -0.29 -12.75
N ALA A 233 24.82 -0.45 -11.56
CA ALA A 233 25.37 -1.22 -10.45
C ALA A 233 25.56 -2.71 -10.80
N SER A 234 24.72 -3.27 -11.69
CA SER A 234 24.75 -4.67 -12.10
C SER A 234 25.90 -5.01 -13.07
N LEU A 235 26.50 -4.02 -13.73
CA LEU A 235 27.54 -4.27 -14.73
C LEU A 235 28.73 -5.02 -14.14
N PRO A 236 29.34 -5.94 -14.89
CA PRO A 236 30.52 -6.69 -14.43
C PRO A 236 31.67 -5.77 -14.04
N ALA A 237 32.26 -6.04 -12.89
CA ALA A 237 33.48 -5.40 -12.41
C ALA A 237 34.10 -6.30 -11.34
N ASP A 238 35.41 -6.23 -11.17
CA ASP A 238 36.14 -7.04 -10.21
C ASP A 238 36.73 -6.22 -9.07
N GLY A 239 36.85 -6.83 -7.91
CA GLY A 239 37.58 -6.30 -6.77
C GLY A 239 37.20 -4.84 -6.39
N PRO A 240 38.19 -3.93 -6.37
CA PRO A 240 37.96 -2.54 -5.98
C PRO A 240 36.95 -1.82 -6.87
N ALA A 241 37.02 -2.01 -8.21
CA ALA A 241 36.10 -1.34 -9.14
C ALA A 241 34.62 -1.72 -8.91
N ARG A 242 34.34 -2.96 -8.48
CA ARG A 242 32.99 -3.36 -8.10
C ARG A 242 32.53 -2.65 -6.84
N ARG A 243 33.37 -2.57 -5.82
CA ARG A 243 33.06 -1.86 -4.57
C ARG A 243 32.74 -0.39 -4.83
N ASP A 244 33.60 0.28 -5.60
CA ASP A 244 33.46 1.71 -5.91
C ASP A 244 32.14 1.95 -6.66
N ARG A 245 31.78 1.11 -7.63
CA ARG A 245 30.52 1.18 -8.36
C ARG A 245 29.30 1.02 -7.45
N LEU A 246 29.33 0.11 -6.49
CA LEU A 246 28.23 -0.08 -5.55
C LEU A 246 28.07 1.12 -4.60
N ILE A 247 29.19 1.72 -4.16
CA ILE A 247 29.17 2.95 -3.36
C ILE A 247 28.61 4.11 -4.17
N GLU A 248 29.05 4.29 -5.42
CA GLU A 248 28.54 5.32 -6.32
C GLU A 248 27.04 5.20 -6.56
N ALA A 249 26.53 3.98 -6.78
CA ALA A 249 25.09 3.72 -6.93
C ALA A 249 24.29 4.12 -5.70
N LEU A 250 24.79 3.82 -4.48
CA LEU A 250 24.15 4.22 -3.23
C LEU A 250 24.12 5.75 -3.07
N ASP A 251 25.23 6.43 -3.43
CA ASP A 251 25.33 7.89 -3.36
C ASP A 251 24.43 8.58 -4.38
N GLU A 252 24.32 8.02 -5.58
CA GLU A 252 23.44 8.53 -6.64
C GLU A 252 21.97 8.36 -6.28
N ALA A 253 21.59 7.20 -5.73
CA ALA A 253 20.23 6.95 -5.23
C ALA A 253 19.85 7.93 -4.12
N GLU A 254 20.73 8.19 -3.16
CA GLU A 254 20.48 9.17 -2.10
C GLU A 254 20.27 10.57 -2.67
N ARG A 255 21.11 11.00 -3.64
CA ARG A 255 20.95 12.29 -4.32
C ARG A 255 19.61 12.38 -5.06
N LEU A 256 19.22 11.33 -5.79
CA LEU A 256 17.95 11.26 -6.51
C LEU A 256 16.76 11.44 -5.57
N ILE A 257 16.73 10.66 -4.49
CA ILE A 257 15.64 10.70 -3.49
C ILE A 257 15.58 12.10 -2.85
N MET A 258 16.72 12.63 -2.41
CA MET A 258 16.77 13.94 -1.75
C MET A 258 16.36 15.09 -2.68
N ALA A 259 16.69 15.00 -3.96
CA ALA A 259 16.28 16.00 -4.95
C ALA A 259 14.76 15.97 -5.16
N ALA A 260 14.17 14.77 -5.29
CA ALA A 260 12.73 14.61 -5.47
C ALA A 260 11.91 15.12 -4.28
N VAL A 261 12.36 14.85 -3.03
CA VAL A 261 11.68 15.33 -1.82
C VAL A 261 11.75 16.85 -1.69
N ARG A 262 12.86 17.49 -2.10
CA ARG A 262 12.96 18.96 -2.07
C ARG A 262 12.12 19.65 -3.15
N ALA A 263 11.77 18.95 -4.20
CA ALA A 263 10.97 19.48 -5.31
C ALA A 263 9.45 19.30 -5.09
N GLY A 264 9.05 18.48 -4.12
CA GLY A 264 7.64 18.23 -3.75
C GLY A 264 7.18 19.11 -2.63
#